data_91dab88cb322216f017fc945e76ee6b1
#
_entry.id   91dab88cb322216f017fc945e76ee6b1
#
_cell.length_a   1.000
_cell.length_b   1.000
_cell.length_c   1.000
_cell.angle_alpha   90.00
_cell.angle_beta   90.00
_cell.angle_gamma   90.00
#
_symmetry.space_group_name_H-M   'P 1'
#
loop_
_entity.id
_entity.type
_entity.pdbx_description
1 polymer ?
#
loop_
_entity_poly.entity_id
_entity_poly.type
_entity_poly.pdbx_seq_one_letter_code
_entity_poly.pdbx_strand_id
1 'polypeptide(L)'
;VFFYANGALDFLIFEPLARGYRFMTPEPARHALSRAFDNLALPIIFANDLLQLRFHHAATTLSRFAINSTGGVLGLFDVAAELGLQPHDTDFGQTLYAYGVGDGVYLVLPLFGPTTARDAAGLGVDSLFDPRTWLLGSSERLALYTGEGVVRREELIDAVNYLTENAESNYNAVRAWTFQQRNTELHQ
;
A
#
# COMPACT_ATOMS: atom_id res chain seq x y z
N VAL A 1 20.15 3.29 -11.46
CA VAL A 1 20.84 2.58 -10.35
C VAL A 1 19.83 1.99 -9.40
N PHE A 2 18.95 2.77 -8.75
CA PHE A 2 18.00 2.28 -7.74
C PHE A 2 16.98 1.25 -8.28
N PHE A 3 16.54 1.36 -9.52
CA PHE A 3 15.67 0.36 -10.15
C PHE A 3 16.29 -1.05 -10.11
N TYR A 4 17.56 -1.17 -10.54
CA TYR A 4 18.26 -2.46 -10.51
C TYR A 4 18.59 -2.93 -9.09
N ALA A 5 18.89 -2.00 -8.17
CA ALA A 5 19.12 -2.34 -6.77
C ALA A 5 17.85 -2.88 -6.11
N ASN A 6 16.69 -2.25 -6.36
CA ASN A 6 15.40 -2.73 -5.88
C ASN A 6 15.05 -4.10 -6.49
N GLY A 7 15.31 -4.30 -7.80
CA GLY A 7 15.10 -5.60 -8.45
C GLY A 7 15.99 -6.70 -7.87
N ALA A 8 17.25 -6.39 -7.55
CA ALA A 8 18.14 -7.34 -6.89
C ALA A 8 17.69 -7.66 -5.46
N LEU A 9 17.24 -6.67 -4.72
CA LEU A 9 16.70 -6.84 -3.36
C LEU A 9 15.41 -7.68 -3.39
N ASP A 10 14.52 -7.41 -4.33
CA ASP A 10 13.31 -8.19 -4.53
C ASP A 10 13.63 -9.65 -4.84
N PHE A 11 14.47 -9.89 -5.85
CA PHE A 11 14.88 -11.24 -6.26
C PHE A 11 15.58 -12.05 -5.17
N LEU A 12 16.47 -11.40 -4.39
CA LEU A 12 17.28 -12.09 -3.37
C LEU A 12 16.55 -12.27 -2.03
N ILE A 13 15.61 -11.40 -1.70
CA ILE A 13 14.99 -11.36 -0.37
C ILE A 13 13.45 -11.45 -0.46
N PHE A 14 12.78 -10.48 -1.09
CA PHE A 14 11.33 -10.40 -1.02
C PHE A 14 10.62 -11.50 -1.81
N GLU A 15 11.08 -11.84 -2.99
CA GLU A 15 10.47 -12.90 -3.79
C GLU A 15 10.59 -14.29 -3.12
N PRO A 16 11.77 -14.74 -2.63
CA PRO A 16 11.87 -16.00 -1.90
C PRO A 16 11.00 -16.04 -0.64
N LEU A 17 10.95 -14.95 0.11
CA LEU A 17 10.12 -14.84 1.31
C LEU A 17 8.63 -14.90 0.96
N ALA A 18 8.19 -14.17 -0.07
CA ALA A 18 6.81 -14.16 -0.52
C ALA A 18 6.36 -15.54 -1.07
N ARG A 19 7.22 -16.22 -1.83
CA ARG A 19 6.96 -17.60 -2.30
C ARG A 19 6.91 -18.60 -1.14
N GLY A 20 7.83 -18.47 -0.17
CA GLY A 20 7.83 -19.29 1.05
C GLY A 20 6.56 -19.07 1.88
N TYR A 21 6.17 -17.80 2.05
CA TYR A 21 4.93 -17.42 2.74
C TYR A 21 3.69 -17.98 2.02
N ARG A 22 3.60 -17.87 0.68
CA ARG A 22 2.53 -18.45 -0.15
C ARG A 22 2.44 -19.98 0.02
N PHE A 23 3.58 -20.65 0.07
CA PHE A 23 3.63 -22.09 0.23
C PHE A 23 3.19 -22.57 1.62
N MET A 24 3.58 -21.84 2.67
CA MET A 24 3.33 -22.23 4.07
C MET A 24 1.95 -21.79 4.57
N THR A 25 1.36 -20.76 3.97
CA THR A 25 0.15 -20.10 4.50
C THR A 25 -1.04 -20.36 3.57
N PRO A 26 -2.14 -20.95 4.07
CA PRO A 26 -3.36 -21.13 3.29
C PRO A 26 -3.94 -19.80 2.82
N GLU A 27 -4.57 -19.79 1.65
CA GLU A 27 -5.15 -18.60 1.02
C GLU A 27 -6.07 -17.80 1.95
N PRO A 28 -7.02 -18.41 2.71
CA PRO A 28 -7.86 -17.63 3.62
C PRO A 28 -7.08 -16.86 4.69
N ALA A 29 -5.97 -17.46 5.17
CA ALA A 29 -5.11 -16.80 6.18
C ALA A 29 -4.27 -15.67 5.57
N ARG A 30 -3.83 -15.81 4.29
CA ARG A 30 -3.14 -14.73 3.58
C ARG A 30 -4.06 -13.52 3.40
N HIS A 31 -5.30 -13.75 2.93
CA HIS A 31 -6.29 -12.68 2.79
C HIS A 31 -6.67 -12.05 4.13
N ALA A 32 -6.74 -12.83 5.21
CA ALA A 32 -7.01 -12.29 6.53
C ALA A 32 -5.87 -11.36 6.99
N LEU A 33 -4.61 -11.76 6.76
CA LEU A 33 -3.46 -10.95 7.14
C LEU A 33 -3.35 -9.67 6.30
N SER A 34 -3.62 -9.76 4.99
CA SER A 34 -3.69 -8.59 4.11
C SER A 34 -4.71 -7.57 4.61
N ARG A 35 -5.95 -8.02 4.90
CA ARG A 35 -6.99 -7.15 5.48
C ARG A 35 -6.60 -6.53 6.81
N ALA A 36 -5.85 -7.24 7.66
CA ALA A 36 -5.35 -6.66 8.89
C ALA A 36 -4.35 -5.50 8.62
N PHE A 37 -3.48 -5.63 7.63
CA PHE A 37 -2.63 -4.52 7.20
C PHE A 37 -3.41 -3.37 6.58
N ASP A 38 -4.44 -3.66 5.76
CA ASP A 38 -5.35 -2.63 5.25
C ASP A 38 -6.03 -1.87 6.39
N ASN A 39 -6.49 -2.57 7.43
CA ASN A 39 -7.09 -1.94 8.60
C ASN A 39 -6.11 -1.05 9.37
N LEU A 40 -4.82 -1.41 9.43
CA LEU A 40 -3.78 -0.57 10.01
C LEU A 40 -3.48 0.69 9.19
N ALA A 41 -3.77 0.71 7.91
CA ALA A 41 -3.64 1.88 7.04
C ALA A 41 -4.82 2.85 7.13
N LEU A 42 -5.99 2.42 7.62
CA LEU A 42 -7.20 3.27 7.68
C LEU A 42 -7.03 4.60 8.41
N PRO A 43 -6.22 4.75 9.48
CA PRO A 43 -5.96 6.07 10.07
C PRO A 43 -5.26 7.05 9.12
N ILE A 44 -4.39 6.57 8.23
CA ILE A 44 -3.74 7.39 7.19
C ILE A 44 -4.78 7.84 6.18
N ILE A 45 -5.61 6.91 5.69
CA ILE A 45 -6.70 7.18 4.76
C ILE A 45 -7.68 8.18 5.36
N PHE A 46 -8.08 8.00 6.61
CA PHE A 46 -8.97 8.92 7.33
C PHE A 46 -8.41 10.35 7.39
N ALA A 47 -7.12 10.49 7.71
CA ALA A 47 -6.47 11.81 7.75
C ALA A 47 -6.49 12.48 6.37
N ASN A 48 -6.20 11.74 5.30
CA ASN A 48 -6.22 12.24 3.93
C ASN A 48 -7.63 12.56 3.44
N ASP A 49 -8.64 11.77 3.78
CA ASP A 49 -10.05 12.10 3.52
C ASP A 49 -10.43 13.47 4.12
N LEU A 50 -10.03 13.70 5.39
CA LEU A 50 -10.28 14.99 6.04
C LEU A 50 -9.54 16.15 5.37
N LEU A 51 -8.27 15.94 5.00
CA LEU A 51 -7.46 16.94 4.31
C LEU A 51 -8.03 17.27 2.92
N GLN A 52 -8.65 16.30 2.25
CA GLN A 52 -9.32 16.49 0.97
C GLN A 52 -10.76 17.01 1.11
N LEU A 53 -11.23 17.29 2.34
CA LEU A 53 -12.60 17.70 2.66
C LEU A 53 -13.68 16.68 2.22
N ARG A 54 -13.32 15.42 2.07
CA ARG A 54 -14.22 14.32 1.72
C ARG A 54 -14.86 13.71 2.96
N PHE A 55 -15.68 14.47 3.67
CA PHE A 55 -16.22 14.08 4.98
C PHE A 55 -17.05 12.80 4.97
N HIS A 56 -17.73 12.49 3.86
CA HIS A 56 -18.46 11.23 3.72
C HIS A 56 -17.49 10.04 3.68
N HIS A 57 -16.41 10.14 2.93
CA HIS A 57 -15.36 9.13 2.89
C HIS A 57 -14.68 8.99 4.25
N ALA A 58 -14.32 10.09 4.90
CA ALA A 58 -13.77 10.08 6.25
C ALA A 58 -14.68 9.35 7.26
N ALA A 59 -15.99 9.61 7.22
CA ALA A 59 -16.94 8.91 8.08
C ALA A 59 -17.00 7.39 7.78
N THR A 60 -16.96 7.01 6.51
CA THR A 60 -16.89 5.61 6.08
C THR A 60 -15.60 4.95 6.58
N THR A 61 -14.44 5.58 6.37
CA THR A 61 -13.13 5.08 6.81
C THR A 61 -13.08 4.90 8.33
N LEU A 62 -13.54 5.89 9.09
CA LEU A 62 -13.59 5.79 10.55
C LEU A 62 -14.51 4.66 11.02
N SER A 63 -15.67 4.51 10.40
CA SER A 63 -16.62 3.42 10.71
C SER A 63 -16.01 2.06 10.39
N ARG A 64 -15.36 1.91 9.25
CA ARG A 64 -14.63 0.69 8.87
C ARG A 64 -13.55 0.36 9.89
N PHE A 65 -12.72 1.34 10.26
CA PHE A 65 -11.69 1.15 11.28
C PHE A 65 -12.26 0.66 12.61
N ALA A 66 -13.33 1.30 13.12
CA ALA A 66 -13.95 0.91 14.37
C ALA A 66 -14.56 -0.50 14.31
N ILE A 67 -15.31 -0.81 13.25
CA ILE A 67 -15.99 -2.10 13.10
C ILE A 67 -14.97 -3.23 12.89
N ASN A 68 -14.00 -3.05 12.00
CA ASN A 68 -13.03 -4.08 11.66
C ASN A 68 -12.01 -4.29 12.79
N SER A 69 -11.64 -3.23 13.53
CA SER A 69 -10.75 -3.38 14.69
C SER A 69 -11.41 -4.10 15.87
N THR A 70 -12.73 -3.98 16.05
CA THR A 70 -13.48 -4.62 17.13
C THR A 70 -14.12 -5.93 16.69
N GLY A 71 -15.17 -5.86 15.87
CA GLY A 71 -15.93 -7.01 15.36
C GLY A 71 -15.12 -7.87 14.39
N GLY A 72 -14.23 -7.24 13.58
CA GLY A 72 -13.36 -7.91 12.63
C GLY A 72 -12.02 -8.43 13.19
N VAL A 73 -11.84 -8.42 14.52
CA VAL A 73 -10.63 -8.91 15.21
C VAL A 73 -9.36 -8.26 14.63
N LEU A 74 -9.21 -6.95 14.88
CA LEU A 74 -8.09 -6.13 14.36
C LEU A 74 -7.99 -6.11 12.82
N GLY A 75 -9.10 -6.31 12.10
CA GLY A 75 -9.15 -6.27 10.65
C GLY A 75 -8.92 -7.61 9.95
N LEU A 76 -8.74 -8.71 10.66
CA LEU A 76 -8.66 -10.05 10.04
C LEU A 76 -9.92 -10.40 9.23
N PHE A 77 -11.08 -9.89 9.66
CA PHE A 77 -12.36 -10.00 8.97
C PHE A 77 -12.86 -8.61 8.58
N ASP A 78 -13.28 -8.45 7.33
CA ASP A 78 -13.86 -7.18 6.83
C ASP A 78 -15.38 -7.15 7.05
N VAL A 79 -15.78 -7.06 8.32
CA VAL A 79 -17.18 -6.97 8.72
C VAL A 79 -17.83 -5.70 8.19
N ALA A 80 -17.07 -4.62 8.05
CA ALA A 80 -17.57 -3.35 7.54
C ALA A 80 -18.04 -3.47 6.07
N ALA A 81 -17.34 -4.23 5.24
CA ALA A 81 -17.76 -4.49 3.85
C ALA A 81 -19.08 -5.29 3.80
N GLU A 82 -19.28 -6.26 4.69
CA GLU A 82 -20.53 -7.02 4.82
C GLU A 82 -21.70 -6.12 5.23
N LEU A 83 -21.43 -5.02 5.94
CA LEU A 83 -22.42 -4.00 6.30
C LEU A 83 -22.63 -2.93 5.20
N GLY A 84 -21.99 -3.10 4.03
CA GLY A 84 -22.15 -2.21 2.88
C GLY A 84 -21.22 -0.99 2.87
N LEU A 85 -20.28 -0.89 3.82
CA LEU A 85 -19.26 0.16 3.85
C LEU A 85 -18.11 -0.23 2.93
N GLN A 86 -18.12 0.27 1.70
CA GLN A 86 -17.09 -0.07 0.71
C GLN A 86 -15.73 0.53 1.05
N PRO A 87 -14.62 -0.21 0.84
CA PRO A 87 -13.28 0.33 0.98
C PRO A 87 -12.98 1.35 -0.13
N HIS A 88 -12.11 2.29 0.17
CA HIS A 88 -11.44 3.16 -0.78
C HIS A 88 -10.04 3.44 -0.28
N ASP A 89 -9.16 3.86 -1.18
CA ASP A 89 -7.79 4.21 -0.87
C ASP A 89 -7.53 5.67 -1.17
N THR A 90 -6.77 6.33 -0.28
CA THR A 90 -6.24 7.66 -0.51
C THR A 90 -4.98 7.87 0.31
N ASP A 91 -4.11 8.75 -0.19
CA ASP A 91 -2.83 9.10 0.41
C ASP A 91 -2.55 10.61 0.27
N PHE A 92 -1.47 11.08 0.86
CA PHE A 92 -1.13 12.49 0.81
C PHE A 92 -0.67 12.95 -0.59
N GLY A 93 -0.17 12.05 -1.45
CA GLY A 93 0.08 12.36 -2.86
C GLY A 93 -1.22 12.68 -3.61
N GLN A 94 -2.31 11.94 -3.35
CA GLN A 94 -3.65 12.26 -3.87
C GLN A 94 -4.19 13.57 -3.25
N THR A 95 -3.92 13.80 -1.98
CA THR A 95 -4.27 15.07 -1.33
C THR A 95 -3.59 16.25 -2.03
N LEU A 96 -2.29 16.16 -2.29
CA LEU A 96 -1.55 17.17 -3.05
C LEU A 96 -2.11 17.35 -4.47
N TYR A 97 -2.47 16.26 -5.14
CA TYR A 97 -3.11 16.31 -6.45
C TYR A 97 -4.45 17.05 -6.42
N ALA A 98 -5.29 16.78 -5.44
CA ALA A 98 -6.57 17.48 -5.26
C ALA A 98 -6.39 19.00 -5.08
N TYR A 99 -5.26 19.43 -4.54
CA TYR A 99 -4.86 20.85 -4.44
C TYR A 99 -4.10 21.38 -5.66
N GLY A 100 -4.02 20.61 -6.76
CA GLY A 100 -3.44 21.05 -8.03
C GLY A 100 -1.93 20.85 -8.15
N VAL A 101 -1.29 20.09 -7.24
CA VAL A 101 0.13 19.78 -7.34
C VAL A 101 0.33 18.68 -8.39
N GLY A 102 1.11 18.97 -9.42
CA GLY A 102 1.45 17.99 -10.46
C GLY A 102 2.42 16.92 -9.98
N ASP A 103 2.57 15.85 -10.76
CA ASP A 103 3.41 14.67 -10.43
C ASP A 103 4.88 15.02 -10.15
N GLY A 104 5.40 16.05 -10.82
CA GLY A 104 6.82 16.38 -10.80
C GLY A 104 7.67 15.35 -11.56
N VAL A 105 8.92 15.15 -11.12
CA VAL A 105 9.83 14.20 -11.77
C VAL A 105 9.52 12.76 -11.31
N TYR A 106 9.69 11.82 -12.25
CA TYR A 106 9.63 10.40 -11.93
C TYR A 106 10.89 9.99 -11.17
N LEU A 107 10.70 9.28 -10.07
CA LEU A 107 11.73 8.82 -9.16
C LEU A 107 11.65 7.31 -8.97
N VAL A 108 12.77 6.71 -8.60
CA VAL A 108 12.79 5.33 -8.07
C VAL A 108 13.42 5.39 -6.70
N LEU A 109 12.60 5.23 -5.67
CA LEU A 109 13.08 5.25 -4.29
C LEU A 109 13.63 3.88 -3.88
N PRO A 110 14.71 3.85 -3.10
CA PRO A 110 15.17 2.60 -2.49
C PRO A 110 14.06 2.00 -1.65
N LEU A 111 13.81 0.70 -1.78
CA LEU A 111 12.76 -0.09 -1.10
C LEU A 111 11.33 0.21 -1.54
N PHE A 112 10.97 1.48 -1.79
CA PHE A 112 9.61 1.87 -2.16
C PHE A 112 9.32 1.75 -3.66
N GLY A 113 10.37 1.63 -4.48
CA GLY A 113 10.20 1.44 -5.92
C GLY A 113 9.88 2.71 -6.71
N PRO A 114 9.20 2.55 -7.87
CA PRO A 114 8.82 3.63 -8.75
C PRO A 114 7.80 4.57 -8.11
N THR A 115 8.00 5.88 -8.26
CA THR A 115 7.10 6.91 -7.69
C THR A 115 7.28 8.24 -8.43
N THR A 116 6.52 9.25 -8.03
CA THR A 116 6.69 10.64 -8.47
C THR A 116 7.23 11.51 -7.33
N ALA A 117 7.73 12.70 -7.64
CA ALA A 117 8.20 13.62 -6.60
C ALA A 117 7.08 14.03 -5.64
N ARG A 118 5.84 14.22 -6.15
CA ARG A 118 4.65 14.49 -5.35
C ARG A 118 4.38 13.33 -4.38
N ASP A 119 4.32 12.12 -4.91
CA ASP A 119 3.94 10.94 -4.12
C ASP A 119 5.06 10.55 -3.14
N ALA A 120 6.34 10.77 -3.50
CA ALA A 120 7.47 10.62 -2.58
C ALA A 120 7.38 11.58 -1.38
N ALA A 121 6.99 12.83 -1.62
CA ALA A 121 6.71 13.77 -0.54
C ALA A 121 5.49 13.33 0.30
N GLY A 122 4.48 12.77 -0.37
CA GLY A 122 3.29 12.19 0.26
C GLY A 122 3.63 11.09 1.25
N LEU A 123 4.46 10.14 0.88
CA LEU A 123 4.92 9.06 1.77
C LEU A 123 5.52 9.58 3.09
N GLY A 124 6.27 10.69 3.01
CA GLY A 124 6.85 11.33 4.20
C GLY A 124 5.78 11.87 5.14
N VAL A 125 4.73 12.49 4.61
CA VAL A 125 3.63 13.05 5.40
C VAL A 125 2.71 11.94 5.93
N ASP A 126 2.40 10.93 5.12
CA ASP A 126 1.58 9.78 5.52
C ASP A 126 2.20 9.03 6.71
N SER A 127 3.54 8.99 6.78
CA SER A 127 4.23 8.39 7.92
C SER A 127 3.94 9.09 9.27
N LEU A 128 3.53 10.37 9.24
CA LEU A 128 3.12 11.12 10.44
C LEU A 128 1.70 10.73 10.91
N PHE A 129 0.86 10.29 10.01
CA PHE A 129 -0.50 9.81 10.31
C PHE A 129 -0.55 8.32 10.63
N ASP A 130 0.55 7.61 10.39
CA ASP A 130 0.65 6.19 10.69
C ASP A 130 0.81 5.94 12.20
N PRO A 131 -0.17 5.30 12.86
CA PRO A 131 -0.07 5.01 14.30
C PRO A 131 1.17 4.19 14.66
N ARG A 132 1.64 3.34 13.76
CA ARG A 132 2.84 2.51 13.95
C ARG A 132 4.09 3.34 14.21
N THR A 133 4.15 4.55 13.65
CA THR A 133 5.27 5.48 13.84
C THR A 133 5.40 5.95 15.30
N TRP A 134 4.29 6.08 15.99
CA TRP A 134 4.24 6.63 17.35
C TRP A 134 4.10 5.58 18.44
N LEU A 135 3.46 4.45 18.12
CA LEU A 135 3.13 3.42 19.11
C LEU A 135 4.19 2.31 19.22
N LEU A 136 5.02 2.13 18.18
CA LEU A 136 5.98 1.03 18.10
C LEU A 136 7.43 1.53 18.19
N GLY A 137 8.28 0.73 18.84
CA GLY A 137 9.71 0.90 18.77
C GLY A 137 10.29 0.60 17.38
N SER A 138 11.54 0.94 17.16
CA SER A 138 12.17 0.82 15.82
C SER A 138 12.23 -0.63 15.32
N SER A 139 12.46 -1.60 16.22
CA SER A 139 12.53 -3.03 15.89
C SER A 139 11.17 -3.61 15.53
N GLU A 140 10.15 -3.31 16.33
CA GLU A 140 8.77 -3.77 16.11
C GLU A 140 8.21 -3.19 14.82
N ARG A 141 8.46 -1.91 14.58
CA ARG A 141 8.05 -1.21 13.36
C ARG A 141 8.73 -1.79 12.13
N LEU A 142 10.05 -2.04 12.19
CA LEU A 142 10.77 -2.68 11.09
C LEU A 142 10.22 -4.08 10.79
N ALA A 143 9.97 -4.89 11.82
CA ALA A 143 9.40 -6.23 11.67
C ALA A 143 8.00 -6.18 11.02
N LEU A 144 7.16 -5.23 11.46
CA LEU A 144 5.80 -5.08 10.92
C LEU A 144 5.82 -4.63 9.44
N TYR A 145 6.63 -3.62 9.09
CA TYR A 145 6.76 -3.18 7.68
C TYR A 145 7.39 -4.25 6.79
N THR A 146 8.35 -5.03 7.31
CA THR A 146 8.91 -6.15 6.55
C THR A 146 7.85 -7.23 6.32
N GLY A 147 7.07 -7.56 7.34
CA GLY A 147 5.96 -8.50 7.24
C GLY A 147 4.90 -8.04 6.23
N GLU A 148 4.48 -6.79 6.32
CA GLU A 148 3.57 -6.16 5.34
C GLU A 148 4.16 -6.23 3.93
N GLY A 149 5.44 -5.87 3.75
CA GLY A 149 6.12 -5.96 2.46
C GLY A 149 6.11 -7.36 1.85
N VAL A 150 6.27 -8.41 2.66
CA VAL A 150 6.17 -9.81 2.20
C VAL A 150 4.75 -10.16 1.78
N VAL A 151 3.73 -9.74 2.53
CA VAL A 151 2.32 -9.96 2.19
C VAL A 151 1.96 -9.24 0.89
N ARG A 152 2.29 -7.95 0.75
CA ARG A 152 2.05 -7.18 -0.49
C ARG A 152 2.81 -7.76 -1.68
N ARG A 153 4.04 -8.22 -1.47
CA ARG A 153 4.83 -8.85 -2.55
C ARG A 153 4.24 -10.20 -2.98
N GLU A 154 3.64 -10.94 -2.05
CA GLU A 154 2.94 -12.19 -2.36
C GLU A 154 1.74 -11.94 -3.27
N GLU A 155 0.93 -10.92 -3.00
CA GLU A 155 -0.21 -10.52 -3.83
C GLU A 155 0.20 -10.16 -5.27
N LEU A 156 1.41 -9.64 -5.44
CA LEU A 156 1.95 -9.20 -6.73
C LEU A 156 2.73 -10.29 -7.49
N ILE A 157 2.93 -11.50 -6.95
CA ILE A 157 3.76 -12.55 -7.59
C ILE A 157 3.32 -12.79 -9.03
N ASP A 158 2.02 -13.01 -9.24
CA ASP A 158 1.50 -13.39 -10.55
C ASP A 158 1.54 -12.23 -11.55
N ALA A 159 1.27 -11.01 -11.09
CA ALA A 159 1.35 -9.80 -11.91
C ALA A 159 2.81 -9.49 -12.32
N VAL A 160 3.75 -9.60 -11.39
CA VAL A 160 5.17 -9.37 -11.67
C VAL A 160 5.73 -10.43 -12.61
N ASN A 161 5.38 -11.71 -12.43
CA ASN A 161 5.79 -12.79 -13.33
C ASN A 161 5.29 -12.50 -14.75
N TYR A 162 4.01 -12.14 -14.90
CA TYR A 162 3.42 -11.81 -16.20
C TYR A 162 4.15 -10.62 -16.88
N LEU A 163 4.45 -9.57 -16.13
CA LEU A 163 5.18 -8.40 -16.67
C LEU A 163 6.61 -8.76 -17.07
N THR A 164 7.28 -9.61 -16.29
CA THR A 164 8.67 -10.01 -16.56
C THR A 164 8.79 -10.90 -17.79
N GLU A 165 7.82 -11.80 -17.99
CA GLU A 165 7.80 -12.74 -19.12
C GLU A 165 7.40 -12.07 -20.45
N ASN A 166 6.58 -11.01 -20.41
CA ASN A 166 5.96 -10.42 -21.61
C ASN A 166 6.51 -9.04 -22.02
N ALA A 167 7.43 -8.46 -21.24
CA ALA A 167 7.95 -7.13 -21.51
C ALA A 167 9.29 -7.15 -22.25
N GLU A 168 9.38 -6.40 -23.37
CA GLU A 168 10.66 -6.15 -24.07
C GLU A 168 11.67 -5.38 -23.20
N SER A 169 11.18 -4.58 -22.24
CA SER A 169 11.99 -3.87 -21.25
C SER A 169 11.24 -3.77 -19.94
N ASN A 170 11.74 -4.45 -18.92
CA ASN A 170 11.16 -4.45 -17.57
C ASN A 170 11.03 -3.05 -16.99
N TYR A 171 11.99 -2.15 -17.23
CA TYR A 171 11.92 -0.76 -16.75
C TYR A 171 10.74 0.01 -17.35
N ASN A 172 10.57 -0.07 -18.67
CA ASN A 172 9.48 0.64 -19.35
C ASN A 172 8.11 0.06 -19.00
N ALA A 173 8.00 -1.25 -18.87
CA ALA A 173 6.77 -1.93 -18.47
C ALA A 173 6.36 -1.53 -17.04
N VAL A 174 7.27 -1.60 -16.09
CA VAL A 174 7.02 -1.22 -14.69
C VAL A 174 6.68 0.27 -14.59
N ARG A 175 7.40 1.13 -15.31
CA ARG A 175 7.10 2.57 -15.34
C ARG A 175 5.69 2.84 -15.89
N ALA A 176 5.34 2.24 -17.03
CA ALA A 176 4.02 2.43 -17.64
C ALA A 176 2.90 1.93 -16.73
N TRP A 177 3.06 0.77 -16.12
CA TRP A 177 2.13 0.19 -15.18
C TRP A 177 1.94 1.10 -13.95
N THR A 178 3.02 1.60 -13.35
CA THR A 178 2.98 2.52 -12.20
C THR A 178 2.18 3.77 -12.53
N PHE A 179 2.44 4.41 -13.68
CA PHE A 179 1.70 5.60 -14.09
C PHE A 179 0.21 5.30 -14.37
N GLN A 180 -0.08 4.17 -14.99
CA GLN A 180 -1.46 3.78 -15.30
C GLN A 180 -2.25 3.51 -14.02
N GLN A 181 -1.68 2.75 -13.10
CA GLN A 181 -2.30 2.47 -11.80
C GLN A 181 -2.54 3.78 -11.03
N ARG A 182 -1.50 4.60 -10.91
CA ARG A 182 -1.60 5.88 -10.19
C ARG A 182 -2.64 6.82 -10.80
N ASN A 183 -2.70 6.90 -12.12
CA ASN A 183 -3.71 7.71 -12.81
C ASN A 183 -5.14 7.20 -12.54
N THR A 184 -5.34 5.90 -12.42
CA THR A 184 -6.63 5.31 -12.04
C THR A 184 -7.02 5.71 -10.60
N GLU A 185 -6.08 5.67 -9.67
CA GLU A 185 -6.28 6.07 -8.27
C GLU A 185 -6.62 7.55 -8.11
N LEU A 186 -5.99 8.42 -8.92
CA LEU A 186 -6.22 9.88 -8.88
C LEU A 186 -7.60 10.31 -9.41
N HIS A 187 -8.32 9.43 -10.12
CA HIS A 187 -9.61 9.73 -10.75
C HIS A 187 -10.78 8.97 -10.09
N GLN A 188 -10.56 8.36 -8.93
CA GLN A 188 -11.59 7.78 -8.07
C GLN A 188 -12.11 8.83 -7.06
#